data_e8a278be38bc94b896e67a35903bb94e
#
_entry.id   e8a278be38bc94b896e67a35903bb94e
#
_cell.length_a   1.000
_cell.length_b   1.000
_cell.length_c   1.000
_cell.angle_alpha   90.00
_cell.angle_beta   90.00
_cell.angle_gamma   90.00
#
_symmetry.space_group_name_H-M   'P 1'
#
loop_
_entity.id
_entity.type
_entity.pdbx_description
1 polymer ?
#
loop_
_entity_poly.entity_id
_entity_poly.type
_entity_poly.pdbx_seq_one_letter_code
_entity_poly.pdbx_strand_id
1 'polypeptide(L)'
;MVAGLMAGAQASAARPAPAGDAPAAANRACDLPESVRDAFERRQAQGQLTRAEVRAQVEVWRASGMSQLSRARPLPDVYSERYRQHYATYARMRNGPEYAAALCQALRED
;
A
#
# COMPACT_ATOMS: atom_id res chain seq x y z
N MET A 1 2.99 -7.38 43.63
CA MET A 1 2.66 -7.29 43.12
C MET A 1 2.50 -6.71 42.27
N VAL A 2 2.65 -6.47 41.93
CA VAL A 2 2.52 -5.95 41.22
C VAL A 2 2.37 -6.01 40.13
N ALA A 3 2.55 -6.20 39.93
CA ALA A 3 2.44 -6.29 39.08
C ALA A 3 1.98 -5.99 38.11
N GLY A 4 1.71 -5.87 38.13
CA GLY A 4 1.23 -5.61 37.22
C GLY A 4 1.54 -5.17 36.22
N LEU A 5 1.88 -5.04 36.43
CA LEU A 5 2.01 -4.58 35.67
C LEU A 5 2.18 -4.77 34.63
N MET A 6 2.65 -5.09 34.52
CA MET A 6 2.82 -5.42 33.55
C MET A 6 1.99 -5.24 32.73
N ALA A 7 1.33 -5.06 33.02
CA ALA A 7 0.34 -4.69 32.23
C ALA A 7 0.75 -3.84 31.14
N GLY A 8 1.48 -2.92 31.40
CA GLY A 8 1.82 -2.03 30.38
C GLY A 8 2.37 -2.71 29.20
N ALA A 9 2.95 -3.78 29.41
CA ALA A 9 3.53 -4.44 28.31
C ALA A 9 2.52 -4.79 27.33
N GLN A 10 1.41 -5.11 27.78
CA GLN A 10 0.52 -5.50 26.85
C GLN A 10 0.12 -4.45 25.98
N ALA A 11 0.10 -3.30 26.41
CA ALA A 11 -0.28 -2.26 25.55
C ALA A 11 0.50 -2.30 24.28
N SER A 12 1.76 -2.55 24.38
CA SER A 12 2.50 -2.54 23.16
C SER A 12 2.16 -3.71 22.30
N ALA A 13 1.84 -4.79 22.91
CA ALA A 13 1.51 -5.92 22.12
C ALA A 13 0.25 -5.69 21.34
N ALA A 14 -0.60 -4.88 21.83
CA ALA A 14 -1.84 -4.65 21.15
C ALA A 14 -1.69 -3.76 19.96
N ARG A 15 -0.51 -3.26 19.72
CA ARG A 15 -0.37 -2.37 18.63
C ARG A 15 -0.76 -3.00 17.33
N PRO A 16 -1.61 -2.35 16.55
CA PRO A 16 -1.98 -2.89 15.26
C PRO A 16 -0.83 -2.84 14.30
N ALA A 17 -0.93 -3.64 13.28
CA ALA A 17 0.07 -3.64 12.25
C ALA A 17 0.09 -2.30 11.57
N PRO A 18 1.24 -1.71 11.41
CA PRO A 18 1.31 -0.46 10.70
C PRO A 18 1.08 -0.64 9.23
N ALA A 19 0.69 0.44 8.58
CA ALA A 19 0.44 0.39 7.15
C ALA A 19 1.69 -0.06 6.41
N GLY A 20 2.86 0.20 6.94
CA GLY A 20 4.07 -0.21 6.28
C GLY A 20 4.25 -1.72 6.17
N ASP A 21 3.47 -2.48 6.93
CA ASP A 21 3.57 -3.92 6.82
C ASP A 21 2.96 -4.48 5.55
N ALA A 22 2.12 -3.72 4.86
CA ALA A 22 1.47 -4.21 3.66
C ALA A 22 2.48 -4.64 2.59
N PRO A 23 3.52 -3.86 2.28
CA PRO A 23 4.51 -4.32 1.31
C PRO A 23 5.25 -5.57 1.76
N ALA A 24 5.55 -5.66 3.05
CA ALA A 24 6.23 -6.85 3.56
C ALA A 24 5.34 -8.07 3.45
N ALA A 25 4.05 -7.91 3.74
CA ALA A 25 3.12 -9.02 3.61
C ALA A 25 3.00 -9.45 2.16
N ALA A 26 3.01 -8.49 1.23
CA ALA A 26 2.96 -8.82 -0.18
C ALA A 26 4.18 -9.64 -0.59
N ASN A 27 5.35 -9.26 -0.10
CA ASN A 27 6.56 -9.98 -0.43
C ASN A 27 6.51 -11.42 0.06
N ARG A 28 5.94 -11.64 1.26
CA ARG A 28 5.83 -12.97 1.79
C ARG A 28 4.81 -13.81 1.04
N ALA A 29 3.70 -13.19 0.65
CA ALA A 29 2.65 -13.90 -0.06
C ALA A 29 2.95 -14.02 -1.55
N CYS A 30 3.84 -13.22 -2.06
CA CYS A 30 4.15 -13.16 -3.47
C CYS A 30 5.30 -14.11 -3.77
N ASP A 31 5.09 -15.01 -4.70
CA ASP A 31 6.10 -15.98 -5.06
C ASP A 31 7.10 -15.35 -6.01
N LEU A 32 8.11 -14.72 -5.46
CA LEU A 32 9.12 -14.03 -6.22
C LEU A 32 10.47 -14.72 -6.10
N PRO A 33 11.30 -14.69 -7.14
CA PRO A 33 12.67 -15.13 -7.00
C PRO A 33 13.39 -14.32 -5.92
N GLU A 34 14.27 -14.98 -5.21
CA GLU A 34 14.96 -14.33 -4.10
C GLU A 34 15.75 -13.11 -4.57
N SER A 35 16.37 -13.21 -5.74
CA SER A 35 17.16 -12.09 -6.26
C SER A 35 16.30 -10.87 -6.51
N VAL A 36 15.08 -11.06 -7.00
CA VAL A 36 14.17 -9.94 -7.25
C VAL A 36 13.74 -9.31 -5.93
N ARG A 37 13.40 -10.15 -4.96
CA ARG A 37 12.99 -9.65 -3.65
C ARG A 37 14.12 -8.88 -2.98
N ASP A 38 15.33 -9.43 -3.01
CA ASP A 38 16.46 -8.79 -2.38
C ASP A 38 16.79 -7.46 -3.04
N ALA A 39 16.72 -7.39 -4.35
CA ALA A 39 16.98 -6.14 -5.06
C ALA A 39 15.96 -5.08 -4.69
N PHE A 40 14.70 -5.48 -4.59
CA PHE A 40 13.64 -4.55 -4.23
C PHE A 40 13.85 -4.02 -2.81
N GLU A 41 14.14 -4.93 -1.89
CA GLU A 41 14.33 -4.54 -0.49
C GLU A 41 15.55 -3.61 -0.33
N ARG A 42 16.60 -3.85 -1.08
CA ARG A 42 17.76 -2.96 -1.03
C ARG A 42 17.42 -1.55 -1.48
N ARG A 43 16.64 -1.44 -2.56
CA ARG A 43 16.25 -0.13 -3.06
C ARG A 43 15.35 0.59 -2.07
N GLN A 44 14.45 -0.14 -1.45
CA GLN A 44 13.60 0.44 -0.41
C GLN A 44 14.44 0.95 0.76
N ALA A 45 15.41 0.16 1.17
CA ALA A 45 16.28 0.55 2.28
C ALA A 45 17.08 1.81 1.94
N GLN A 46 17.35 2.04 0.68
CA GLN A 46 18.06 3.23 0.23
C GLN A 46 17.13 4.42 0.00
N GLY A 47 15.85 4.25 0.27
CA GLY A 47 14.90 5.32 0.08
C GLY A 47 14.53 5.59 -1.36
N GLN A 48 14.84 4.67 -2.27
CA GLN A 48 14.55 4.85 -3.68
C GLN A 48 13.14 4.38 -4.01
N LEU A 49 12.45 5.18 -4.80
CA LEU A 49 11.15 4.77 -5.32
C LEU A 49 11.40 3.90 -6.53
N THR A 50 10.91 2.68 -6.49
CA THR A 50 11.14 1.73 -7.58
C THR A 50 10.04 1.84 -8.63
N ARG A 51 10.37 1.38 -9.83
CA ARG A 51 9.42 1.35 -10.94
C ARG A 51 8.21 0.50 -10.59
N ALA A 52 8.42 -0.63 -9.91
CA ALA A 52 7.31 -1.50 -9.53
C ALA A 52 6.34 -0.79 -8.59
N GLU A 53 6.86 0.01 -7.67
CA GLU A 53 6.00 0.76 -6.76
C GLU A 53 5.16 1.79 -7.52
N VAL A 54 5.75 2.47 -8.49
CA VAL A 54 5.00 3.43 -9.28
C VAL A 54 3.91 2.73 -10.09
N ARG A 55 4.23 1.59 -10.69
CA ARG A 55 3.25 0.84 -11.46
C ARG A 55 2.11 0.35 -10.58
N ALA A 56 2.42 -0.09 -9.37
CA ALA A 56 1.39 -0.52 -8.43
C ALA A 56 0.47 0.63 -8.04
N GLN A 57 1.03 1.81 -7.83
CA GLN A 57 0.22 2.97 -7.51
C GLN A 57 -0.71 3.35 -8.68
N VAL A 58 -0.22 3.25 -9.90
CA VAL A 58 -1.03 3.52 -11.07
C VAL A 58 -2.19 2.53 -11.17
N GLU A 59 -1.93 1.26 -10.89
CA GLU A 59 -2.98 0.26 -10.93
C GLU A 59 -4.07 0.54 -9.90
N VAL A 60 -3.67 0.90 -8.70
CA VAL A 60 -4.64 1.22 -7.65
C VAL A 60 -5.41 2.49 -8.02
N TRP A 61 -4.74 3.48 -8.60
CA TRP A 61 -5.37 4.69 -9.07
C TRP A 61 -6.47 4.39 -10.10
N ARG A 62 -6.18 3.47 -11.01
CA ARG A 62 -7.16 3.06 -12.00
C ARG A 62 -8.30 2.28 -11.36
N ALA A 63 -7.98 1.34 -10.51
CA ALA A 63 -8.98 0.47 -9.90
C ALA A 63 -9.94 1.25 -9.01
N SER A 64 -9.48 2.32 -8.40
CA SER A 64 -10.31 3.14 -7.51
C SER A 64 -11.26 4.05 -8.28
N GLY A 65 -11.08 4.19 -9.59
CA GLY A 65 -11.88 5.09 -10.39
C GLY A 65 -11.30 6.50 -10.49
N MET A 66 -10.21 6.78 -9.79
CA MET A 66 -9.63 8.11 -9.83
C MET A 66 -9.08 8.46 -11.21
N SER A 67 -8.59 7.47 -11.93
CA SER A 67 -8.08 7.71 -13.28
C SER A 67 -9.16 8.26 -14.19
N GLN A 68 -10.34 7.64 -14.15
CA GLN A 68 -11.46 8.10 -14.98
C GLN A 68 -11.98 9.45 -14.51
N LEU A 69 -12.04 9.63 -13.19
CA LEU A 69 -12.54 10.86 -12.63
C LEU A 69 -11.66 12.04 -13.03
N SER A 70 -10.35 11.84 -13.04
CA SER A 70 -9.42 12.91 -13.38
C SER A 70 -9.47 13.27 -14.86
N ARG A 71 -10.04 12.40 -15.70
CA ARG A 71 -10.20 12.67 -17.12
C ARG A 71 -11.60 13.12 -17.50
N ALA A 72 -12.50 13.17 -16.55
CA ALA A 72 -13.88 13.58 -16.82
C ALA A 72 -13.94 15.05 -17.19
N ARG A 73 -14.91 15.37 -18.05
CA ARG A 73 -15.16 16.76 -18.45
C ARG A 73 -16.64 17.05 -18.28
N PRO A 74 -17.00 18.07 -17.55
CA PRO A 74 -16.08 18.96 -16.83
C PRO A 74 -15.38 18.23 -15.70
N LEU A 75 -14.23 18.78 -15.27
CA LEU A 75 -13.50 18.18 -14.17
C LEU A 75 -14.35 18.25 -12.90
N PRO A 76 -14.35 17.18 -12.12
CA PRO A 76 -15.12 17.19 -10.88
C PRO A 76 -14.46 18.08 -9.84
N ASP A 77 -15.30 18.67 -9.02
CA ASP A 77 -14.87 19.48 -7.92
C ASP A 77 -14.24 18.56 -6.86
N VAL A 78 -13.05 18.93 -6.38
CA VAL A 78 -12.37 18.14 -5.37
C VAL A 78 -13.13 18.11 -4.05
N TYR A 79 -14.06 19.02 -3.85
CA TYR A 79 -14.89 19.02 -2.65
C TYR A 79 -16.22 18.29 -2.85
N SER A 80 -16.47 17.74 -4.04
CA SER A 80 -17.70 17.01 -4.29
C SER A 80 -17.68 15.68 -3.57
N GLU A 81 -18.86 15.17 -3.26
CA GLU A 81 -19.01 13.88 -2.63
C GLU A 81 -18.41 12.77 -3.51
N ARG A 82 -18.66 12.87 -4.81
CA ARG A 82 -18.16 11.89 -5.75
C ARG A 82 -16.63 11.81 -5.70
N TYR A 83 -15.96 12.96 -5.72
CA TYR A 83 -14.50 12.99 -5.66
C TYR A 83 -14.00 12.39 -4.34
N ARG A 84 -14.63 12.79 -3.23
CA ARG A 84 -14.21 12.32 -1.93
C ARG A 84 -14.35 10.80 -1.80
N GLN A 85 -15.43 10.25 -2.32
CA GLN A 85 -15.64 8.82 -2.25
C GLN A 85 -14.59 8.05 -3.04
N HIS A 86 -14.29 8.53 -4.24
CA HIS A 86 -13.28 7.87 -5.06
C HIS A 86 -11.90 8.00 -4.43
N TYR A 87 -11.60 9.16 -3.87
CA TYR A 87 -10.30 9.35 -3.24
C TYR A 87 -10.16 8.51 -1.98
N ALA A 88 -11.21 8.38 -1.20
CA ALA A 88 -11.21 7.52 -0.03
C ALA A 88 -10.98 6.06 -0.42
N THR A 89 -11.61 5.63 -1.50
CA THR A 89 -11.39 4.28 -2.03
C THR A 89 -9.93 4.10 -2.44
N TYR A 90 -9.37 5.07 -3.13
CA TYR A 90 -7.97 5.00 -3.53
C TYR A 90 -7.05 4.90 -2.32
N ALA A 91 -7.28 5.74 -1.31
CA ALA A 91 -6.43 5.74 -0.11
C ALA A 91 -6.52 4.41 0.62
N ARG A 92 -7.71 3.85 0.72
CA ARG A 92 -7.88 2.55 1.36
C ARG A 92 -7.17 1.45 0.58
N MET A 93 -7.33 1.43 -0.74
CA MET A 93 -6.71 0.41 -1.57
C MET A 93 -5.19 0.54 -1.56
N ARG A 94 -4.69 1.75 -1.54
CA ARG A 94 -3.26 1.98 -1.54
C ARG A 94 -2.60 1.44 -0.27
N ASN A 95 -3.34 1.40 0.82
CA ASN A 95 -2.83 0.91 2.09
C ASN A 95 -3.31 -0.50 2.42
N GLY A 96 -3.91 -1.18 1.46
CA GLY A 96 -4.51 -2.47 1.67
C GLY A 96 -3.94 -3.56 0.78
N PRO A 97 -4.63 -4.70 0.75
CA PRO A 97 -4.15 -5.85 -0.04
C PRO A 97 -4.16 -5.60 -1.54
N GLU A 98 -4.96 -4.64 -2.01
CA GLU A 98 -4.99 -4.34 -3.44
C GLU A 98 -3.63 -3.80 -3.91
N TYR A 99 -3.03 -2.91 -3.12
CA TYR A 99 -1.72 -2.40 -3.45
C TYR A 99 -0.67 -3.51 -3.37
N ALA A 100 -0.77 -4.35 -2.36
CA ALA A 100 0.16 -5.45 -2.19
C ALA A 100 0.12 -6.40 -3.39
N ALA A 101 -1.07 -6.71 -3.86
CA ALA A 101 -1.23 -7.58 -5.03
C ALA A 101 -0.68 -6.92 -6.29
N ALA A 102 -0.94 -5.63 -6.45
CA ALA A 102 -0.44 -4.90 -7.62
C ALA A 102 1.08 -4.82 -7.61
N LEU A 103 1.66 -4.61 -6.43
CA LEU A 103 3.11 -4.57 -6.29
C LEU A 103 3.72 -5.93 -6.64
N CYS A 104 3.12 -7.00 -6.15
CA CYS A 104 3.58 -8.35 -6.47
C CYS A 104 3.57 -8.57 -7.98
N GLN A 105 2.49 -8.20 -8.63
CA GLN A 105 2.39 -8.36 -10.08
C GLN A 105 3.45 -7.53 -10.80
N ALA A 106 3.66 -6.30 -10.37
CA ALA A 106 4.66 -5.44 -11.00
C ALA A 106 6.07 -6.00 -10.84
N LEU A 107 6.36 -6.56 -9.68
CA LEU A 107 7.68 -7.15 -9.44
C LEU A 107 7.90 -8.40 -10.27
N ARG A 108 6.85 -9.16 -10.54
CA ARG A 108 6.98 -10.32 -11.40
C ARG A 108 7.28 -9.95 -12.84
N GLU A 109 6.81 -8.80 -13.25
CA GLU A 109 6.98 -8.36 -14.63
C GLU A 109 8.27 -7.60 -14.87
N ASP A 110 9.00 -7.30 -13.84
CA ASP A 110 10.25 -6.57 -13.97
C ASP A 110 11.39 -7.42 -14.51
#